data_65c84d8277270b1337a914d929f112ac
#
_entry.id   65c84d8277270b1337a914d929f112ac
#
_cell.length_a   1.000
_cell.length_b   1.000
_cell.length_c   1.000
_cell.angle_alpha   90.00
_cell.angle_beta   90.00
_cell.angle_gamma   90.00
#
_symmetry.space_group_name_H-M   'P 1'
#
loop_
_entity.id
_entity.type
_entity.pdbx_description
1 polymer ?
#
loop_
_entity_poly.entity_id
_entity_poly.type
_entity_poly.pdbx_seq_one_letter_code
_entity_poly.pdbx_strand_id
1 'polypeptide(L)'
;RIMEELYKQIRHNVYQNLDIARNITDDELYSVIDSCIYDASRQKIISIRQKEELRNRIYNSIKKLDILQELLENPDITEIMVNGKDNIFYEKSGYIEKWNKHFDSEQKLADIAQRIAAMSNRMVNEACPIVDTRLEDGSRVNIVLPPVAMDGPVITIRKFYDKPLTIDRLIELGSITEEAAHFLEKLVKSRYNIFISGGTGSGKTTLLNVLSDY
;
A
#
# COMPACT_ATOMS: atom_id res chain seq x y z
N ARG A 1 23.14 -8.89 -1.47
CA ARG A 1 23.46 -9.82 -0.38
C ARG A 1 24.07 -9.08 0.83
N ILE A 2 25.16 -8.31 0.64
CA ILE A 2 25.82 -7.55 1.73
C ILE A 2 24.89 -6.51 2.38
N MET A 3 24.12 -5.76 1.59
CA MET A 3 23.17 -4.78 2.11
C MET A 3 22.02 -5.43 2.90
N GLU A 4 21.58 -6.62 2.50
CA GLU A 4 20.53 -7.34 3.20
C GLU A 4 20.99 -7.89 4.57
N GLU A 5 22.22 -8.39 4.64
CA GLU A 5 22.83 -8.81 5.91
C GLU A 5 23.02 -7.61 6.84
N LEU A 6 23.46 -6.48 6.30
CA LEU A 6 23.63 -5.23 7.04
C LEU A 6 22.29 -4.69 7.57
N TYR A 7 21.26 -4.70 6.75
CA TYR A 7 19.89 -4.34 7.15
C TYR A 7 19.41 -5.20 8.33
N LYS A 8 19.53 -6.53 8.24
CA LYS A 8 19.12 -7.45 9.30
C LYS A 8 19.89 -7.21 10.60
N GLN A 9 21.18 -6.98 10.51
CA GLN A 9 22.04 -6.71 11.66
C GLN A 9 21.63 -5.38 12.34
N ILE A 10 21.51 -4.30 11.58
CA ILE A 10 21.15 -2.98 12.13
C ILE A 10 19.73 -3.01 12.71
N ARG A 11 18.77 -3.62 12.00
CA ARG A 11 17.40 -3.78 12.50
C ARG A 11 17.36 -4.53 13.84
N HIS A 12 18.12 -5.62 13.97
CA HIS A 12 18.23 -6.36 15.21
C HIS A 12 18.75 -5.47 16.35
N ASN A 13 19.82 -4.71 16.09
CA ASN A 13 20.39 -3.79 17.08
C ASN A 13 19.39 -2.69 17.48
N VAL A 14 18.64 -2.15 16.53
CA VAL A 14 17.57 -1.18 16.81
C VAL A 14 16.54 -1.78 17.74
N TYR A 15 16.03 -3.00 17.47
CA TYR A 15 15.08 -3.66 18.36
C TYR A 15 15.62 -3.90 19.77
N GLN A 16 16.91 -4.20 19.94
CA GLN A 16 17.53 -4.37 21.26
C GLN A 16 17.65 -3.06 22.03
N ASN A 17 17.80 -1.93 21.33
CA ASN A 17 17.91 -0.60 21.94
C ASN A 17 16.57 0.12 22.10
N LEU A 18 15.47 -0.47 21.60
CA LEU A 18 14.12 0.06 21.79
C LEU A 18 13.49 -0.51 23.05
N ASP A 19 13.01 0.37 23.91
CA ASP A 19 12.11 -0.03 25.02
C ASP A 19 10.70 -0.23 24.44
N ILE A 20 10.37 -1.49 24.11
CA ILE A 20 9.11 -1.89 23.45
C ILE A 20 7.90 -1.60 24.35
N ALA A 21 8.08 -1.45 25.65
CA ALA A 21 7.01 -1.15 26.62
C ALA A 21 6.56 0.32 26.57
N ARG A 22 7.29 1.21 25.87
CA ARG A 22 7.02 2.64 25.82
C ARG A 22 6.56 3.08 24.44
N ASN A 23 5.63 4.03 24.41
CA ASN A 23 5.21 4.67 23.16
C ASN A 23 6.34 5.58 22.66
N ILE A 24 7.12 5.11 21.70
CA ILE A 24 8.30 5.79 21.15
C ILE A 24 7.86 6.78 20.10
N THR A 25 8.33 8.04 20.21
CA THR A 25 8.11 9.07 19.18
C THR A 25 8.94 8.78 17.93
N ASP A 26 8.56 9.39 16.81
CA ASP A 26 9.30 9.21 15.55
C ASP A 26 10.72 9.75 15.65
N ASP A 27 10.92 10.87 16.33
CA ASP A 27 12.26 11.47 16.54
C ASP A 27 13.15 10.57 17.38
N GLU A 28 12.63 9.97 18.46
CA GLU A 28 13.35 8.99 19.27
C GLU A 28 13.72 7.76 18.45
N LEU A 29 12.80 7.24 17.64
CA LEU A 29 13.06 6.09 16.77
C LEU A 29 14.14 6.41 15.73
N TYR A 30 14.05 7.56 15.07
CA TYR A 30 15.08 7.98 14.13
C TYR A 30 16.45 8.14 14.78
N SER A 31 16.52 8.68 16.00
CA SER A 31 17.77 8.82 16.76
C SER A 31 18.41 7.46 17.05
N VAL A 32 17.63 6.45 17.44
CA VAL A 32 18.12 5.09 17.68
C VAL A 32 18.60 4.44 16.37
N ILE A 33 17.84 4.59 15.29
CA ILE A 33 18.20 4.06 13.96
C ILE A 33 19.50 4.67 13.48
N ASP A 34 19.64 6.00 13.54
CA ASP A 34 20.82 6.72 13.09
C ASP A 34 22.05 6.34 13.92
N SER A 35 21.92 6.15 15.23
CA SER A 35 22.99 5.65 16.10
C SER A 35 23.46 4.26 15.67
N CYS A 36 22.53 3.32 15.45
CA CYS A 36 22.87 1.96 15.01
C CYS A 36 23.50 1.94 13.61
N ILE A 37 23.07 2.80 12.68
CA ILE A 37 23.68 2.95 11.36
C ILE A 37 25.09 3.55 11.49
N TYR A 38 25.26 4.53 12.36
CA TYR A 38 26.58 5.12 12.62
C TYR A 38 27.58 4.09 13.14
N ASP A 39 27.18 3.28 14.13
CA ASP A 39 28.03 2.21 14.68
C ASP A 39 28.40 1.17 13.62
N ALA A 40 27.46 0.77 12.78
CA ALA A 40 27.72 -0.12 11.65
C ALA A 40 28.68 0.50 10.62
N SER A 41 28.58 1.83 10.41
CA SER A 41 29.45 2.56 9.47
C SER A 41 30.90 2.68 9.93
N ARG A 42 31.20 2.43 11.22
CA ARG A 42 32.59 2.34 11.74
C ARG A 42 33.28 1.06 11.30
N GLN A 43 32.52 0.01 11.00
CA GLN A 43 33.06 -1.31 10.61
C GLN A 43 33.00 -1.54 9.10
N LYS A 44 32.07 -0.88 8.39
CA LYS A 44 31.86 -1.01 6.95
C LYS A 44 31.63 0.35 6.30
N ILE A 45 32.20 0.53 5.11
CA ILE A 45 31.96 1.76 4.34
C ILE A 45 30.52 1.72 3.82
N ILE A 46 29.68 2.67 4.28
CA ILE A 46 28.29 2.84 3.88
C ILE A 46 28.14 4.24 3.29
N SER A 47 27.70 4.33 2.03
CA SER A 47 27.45 5.62 1.38
C SER A 47 26.26 6.35 2.01
N ILE A 48 26.18 7.68 1.81
CA ILE A 48 25.06 8.49 2.32
C ILE A 48 23.73 7.95 1.82
N ARG A 49 23.62 7.64 0.52
CA ARG A 49 22.41 7.06 -0.08
C ARG A 49 22.00 5.74 0.57
N GLN A 50 22.96 4.87 0.85
CA GLN A 50 22.71 3.59 1.54
C GLN A 50 22.26 3.79 2.99
N LYS A 51 22.79 4.80 3.69
CA LYS A 51 22.33 5.17 5.04
C LYS A 51 20.87 5.62 5.05
N GLU A 52 20.49 6.47 4.10
CA GLU A 52 19.10 6.93 3.95
C GLU A 52 18.16 5.77 3.60
N GLU A 53 18.55 4.88 2.70
CA GLU A 53 17.79 3.70 2.34
C GLU A 53 17.58 2.77 3.55
N LEU A 54 18.63 2.47 4.30
CA LEU A 54 18.57 1.67 5.53
C LEU A 54 17.69 2.33 6.59
N ARG A 55 17.85 3.63 6.81
CA ARG A 55 17.06 4.41 7.75
C ARG A 55 15.56 4.31 7.46
N ASN A 56 15.18 4.60 6.23
CA ASN A 56 13.77 4.56 5.80
C ASN A 56 13.22 3.13 5.86
N ARG A 57 13.97 2.15 5.41
CA ARG A 57 13.56 0.75 5.41
C ARG A 57 13.34 0.23 6.84
N ILE A 58 14.23 0.55 7.78
CA ILE A 58 14.10 0.15 9.18
C ILE A 58 12.92 0.86 9.84
N TYR A 59 12.76 2.17 9.63
CA TYR A 59 11.63 2.93 10.12
C TYR A 59 10.29 2.32 9.63
N ASN A 60 10.17 2.06 8.33
CA ASN A 60 8.97 1.47 7.74
C ASN A 60 8.66 0.08 8.32
N SER A 61 9.68 -0.73 8.61
CA SER A 61 9.49 -2.05 9.20
C SER A 61 8.96 -2.00 10.64
N ILE A 62 9.19 -0.91 11.35
CA ILE A 62 8.81 -0.74 12.75
C ILE A 62 7.48 0.01 12.88
N LYS A 63 7.31 1.13 12.17
CA LYS A 63 6.17 2.05 12.33
C LYS A 63 5.12 1.95 11.24
N LYS A 64 5.51 1.56 10.02
CA LYS A 64 4.63 1.51 8.85
C LYS A 64 4.36 0.06 8.39
N LEU A 65 4.04 -0.13 7.14
CA LEU A 65 3.68 -1.43 6.56
C LEU A 65 4.87 -2.14 5.90
N ASP A 66 6.07 -1.96 6.46
CA ASP A 66 7.31 -2.57 6.01
C ASP A 66 7.57 -2.32 4.52
N ILE A 67 7.89 -3.37 3.77
CA ILE A 67 8.17 -3.27 2.34
C ILE A 67 6.96 -2.76 1.53
N LEU A 68 5.73 -3.02 1.95
CA LEU A 68 4.53 -2.54 1.25
C LEU A 68 4.42 -1.01 1.24
N GLN A 69 5.08 -0.33 2.17
CA GLN A 69 5.04 1.13 2.25
C GLN A 69 5.57 1.80 0.97
N GLU A 70 6.60 1.22 0.36
CA GLU A 70 7.18 1.72 -0.89
C GLU A 70 6.17 1.66 -2.06
N LEU A 71 5.38 0.58 -2.14
CA LEU A 71 4.33 0.46 -3.14
C LEU A 71 3.14 1.39 -2.85
N LEU A 72 2.81 1.57 -1.57
CA LEU A 72 1.73 2.47 -1.15
C LEU A 72 2.06 3.94 -1.46
N GLU A 73 3.30 4.35 -1.28
CA GLU A 73 3.75 5.73 -1.53
C GLU A 73 3.91 6.03 -3.04
N ASN A 74 3.99 5.02 -3.90
CA ASN A 74 4.10 5.22 -5.34
C ASN A 74 2.74 5.60 -5.95
N PRO A 75 2.55 6.83 -6.48
CA PRO A 75 1.26 7.29 -6.99
C PRO A 75 0.79 6.55 -8.26
N ASP A 76 1.70 5.92 -9.00
CA ASP A 76 1.37 5.20 -10.24
C ASP A 76 0.76 3.81 -9.99
N ILE A 77 0.88 3.29 -8.75
CA ILE A 77 0.37 1.97 -8.38
C ILE A 77 -1.08 2.11 -7.92
N THR A 78 -1.96 1.30 -8.50
CA THR A 78 -3.40 1.29 -8.24
C THR A 78 -3.82 0.16 -7.30
N GLU A 79 -3.17 -0.99 -7.40
CA GLU A 79 -3.49 -2.17 -6.60
C GLU A 79 -2.21 -2.91 -6.19
N ILE A 80 -2.22 -3.48 -4.98
CA ILE A 80 -1.13 -4.29 -4.43
C ILE A 80 -1.73 -5.63 -4.01
N MET A 81 -1.15 -6.74 -4.44
CA MET A 81 -1.60 -8.08 -4.18
C MET A 81 -0.46 -8.90 -3.58
N VAL A 82 -0.64 -9.37 -2.35
CA VAL A 82 0.33 -10.20 -1.63
C VAL A 82 -0.27 -11.58 -1.47
N ASN A 83 0.37 -12.60 -2.03
CA ASN A 83 -0.03 -14.00 -1.97
C ASN A 83 1.08 -14.82 -1.30
N GLY A 84 1.06 -14.86 0.04
CA GLY A 84 2.17 -15.39 0.83
C GLY A 84 3.41 -14.47 0.77
N LYS A 85 4.44 -14.82 1.51
CA LYS A 85 5.63 -13.96 1.71
C LYS A 85 6.45 -13.67 0.45
N ASP A 86 6.43 -14.56 -0.55
CA ASP A 86 7.31 -14.53 -1.72
C ASP A 86 6.64 -13.99 -3.00
N ASN A 87 5.32 -13.84 -3.00
CA ASN A 87 4.57 -13.48 -4.20
C ASN A 87 3.82 -12.17 -4.00
N ILE A 88 4.51 -11.08 -4.28
CA ILE A 88 3.95 -9.73 -4.24
C ILE A 88 3.82 -9.22 -5.67
N PHE A 89 2.63 -8.77 -6.02
CA PHE A 89 2.30 -8.18 -7.31
C PHE A 89 1.74 -6.79 -7.09
N TYR A 90 1.87 -5.95 -8.09
CA TYR A 90 1.23 -4.63 -8.12
C TYR A 90 0.68 -4.33 -9.51
N GLU A 91 -0.36 -3.52 -9.56
CA GLU A 91 -0.89 -2.99 -10.81
C GLU A 91 -0.40 -1.57 -11.01
N LYS A 92 0.16 -1.33 -12.20
CA LYS A 92 0.60 -0.02 -12.67
C LYS A 92 0.14 0.20 -14.11
N SER A 93 -0.57 1.29 -14.38
CA SER A 93 -1.07 1.64 -15.71
C SER A 93 -1.91 0.51 -16.37
N GLY A 94 -2.65 -0.27 -15.57
CA GLY A 94 -3.46 -1.40 -16.04
C GLY A 94 -2.69 -2.70 -16.29
N TYR A 95 -1.40 -2.75 -15.98
CA TYR A 95 -0.57 -3.95 -16.09
C TYR A 95 -0.20 -4.48 -14.71
N ILE A 96 -0.26 -5.80 -14.55
CA ILE A 96 0.16 -6.48 -13.32
C ILE A 96 1.61 -6.91 -13.48
N GLU A 97 2.44 -6.50 -12.53
CA GLU A 97 3.86 -6.84 -12.47
C GLU A 97 4.19 -7.55 -11.16
N LYS A 98 5.11 -8.52 -11.21
CA LYS A 98 5.64 -9.16 -10.00
C LYS A 98 6.74 -8.30 -9.41
N TRP A 99 6.61 -8.00 -8.11
CA TRP A 99 7.65 -7.28 -7.40
C TRP A 99 8.82 -8.19 -7.02
N ASN A 100 10.01 -7.65 -7.03
CA ASN A 100 11.25 -8.38 -6.75
C ASN A 100 11.63 -8.46 -5.27
N LYS A 101 10.81 -7.88 -4.38
CA LYS A 101 10.99 -7.97 -2.93
C LYS A 101 10.03 -9.00 -2.34
N HIS A 102 10.37 -9.50 -1.15
CA HIS A 102 9.58 -10.48 -0.40
C HIS A 102 9.67 -10.17 1.10
N PHE A 103 8.75 -10.72 1.88
CA PHE A 103 8.82 -10.66 3.33
C PHE A 103 9.85 -11.65 3.88
N ASP A 104 10.48 -11.32 5.01
CA ASP A 104 11.48 -12.18 5.66
C ASP A 104 10.89 -13.54 6.13
N SER A 105 9.59 -13.54 6.50
CA SER A 105 8.88 -14.73 6.98
C SER A 105 7.38 -14.60 6.82
N GLU A 106 6.65 -15.72 6.84
CA GLU A 106 5.18 -15.73 6.90
C GLU A 106 4.67 -15.05 8.17
N GLN A 107 5.36 -15.20 9.29
CA GLN A 107 5.00 -14.53 10.55
C GLN A 107 5.05 -13.01 10.38
N LYS A 108 6.08 -12.48 9.72
CA LYS A 108 6.17 -11.04 9.46
C LYS A 108 5.01 -10.53 8.61
N LEU A 109 4.60 -11.30 7.61
CA LEU A 109 3.43 -10.96 6.78
C LEU A 109 2.14 -11.00 7.61
N ALA A 110 1.98 -12.02 8.49
CA ALA A 110 0.84 -12.11 9.41
C ALA A 110 0.81 -10.93 10.39
N ASP A 111 1.96 -10.51 10.92
CA ASP A 111 2.06 -9.33 11.80
C ASP A 111 1.63 -8.04 11.08
N ILE A 112 2.01 -7.89 9.80
CA ILE A 112 1.56 -6.76 8.96
C ILE A 112 0.04 -6.81 8.74
N ALA A 113 -0.51 -7.99 8.44
CA ALA A 113 -1.95 -8.19 8.30
C ALA A 113 -2.72 -7.78 9.57
N GLN A 114 -2.25 -8.23 10.73
CA GLN A 114 -2.83 -7.87 12.03
C GLN A 114 -2.71 -6.36 12.31
N ARG A 115 -1.56 -5.75 11.98
CA ARG A 115 -1.35 -4.30 12.11
C ARG A 115 -2.35 -3.51 11.27
N ILE A 116 -2.54 -3.89 10.01
CA ILE A 116 -3.53 -3.25 9.12
C ILE A 116 -4.93 -3.35 9.70
N ALA A 117 -5.33 -4.53 10.17
CA ALA A 117 -6.64 -4.72 10.79
C ALA A 117 -6.81 -3.85 12.04
N ALA A 118 -5.78 -3.80 12.90
CA ALA A 118 -5.80 -3.02 14.15
C ALA A 118 -5.89 -1.50 13.90
N MET A 119 -5.31 -0.96 12.82
CA MET A 119 -5.44 0.46 12.44
C MET A 119 -6.89 0.89 12.23
N SER A 120 -7.78 -0.04 11.90
CA SER A 120 -9.22 0.19 11.73
C SER A 120 -10.07 -0.43 12.86
N ASN A 121 -9.48 -0.71 14.02
CA ASN A 121 -10.14 -1.37 15.15
C ASN A 121 -10.79 -2.72 14.77
N ARG A 122 -10.18 -3.45 13.83
CA ARG A 122 -10.60 -4.79 13.42
C ARG A 122 -9.60 -5.81 13.93
N MET A 123 -10.05 -7.04 14.11
CA MET A 123 -9.20 -8.18 14.45
C MET A 123 -9.21 -9.18 13.29
N VAL A 124 -8.04 -9.72 12.97
CA VAL A 124 -7.87 -10.83 12.05
C VAL A 124 -6.99 -11.89 12.71
N ASN A 125 -7.48 -13.12 12.77
CA ASN A 125 -6.79 -14.28 13.35
C ASN A 125 -7.39 -15.59 12.80
N GLU A 126 -6.93 -16.73 13.27
CA GLU A 126 -7.44 -18.04 12.81
C GLU A 126 -8.95 -18.23 13.04
N ALA A 127 -9.55 -17.62 14.07
CA ALA A 127 -10.97 -17.68 14.33
C ALA A 127 -11.79 -16.73 13.45
N CYS A 128 -11.20 -15.60 13.06
CA CYS A 128 -11.77 -14.63 12.12
C CYS A 128 -10.75 -14.35 11.00
N PRO A 129 -10.58 -15.28 10.05
CA PRO A 129 -9.46 -15.23 9.10
C PRO A 129 -9.68 -14.27 7.93
N ILE A 130 -10.86 -13.69 7.77
CA ILE A 130 -11.18 -12.77 6.67
C ILE A 130 -11.59 -11.42 7.25
N VAL A 131 -10.94 -10.36 6.76
CA VAL A 131 -11.26 -8.98 7.14
C VAL A 131 -11.21 -8.07 5.92
N ASP A 132 -12.28 -7.28 5.77
CA ASP A 132 -12.32 -6.11 4.89
C ASP A 132 -12.18 -4.85 5.73
N THR A 133 -11.23 -4.00 5.37
CA THR A 133 -10.92 -2.78 6.10
C THR A 133 -10.46 -1.66 5.19
N ARG A 134 -10.06 -0.53 5.77
CA ARG A 134 -9.47 0.61 5.04
C ARG A 134 -8.26 1.14 5.77
N LEU A 135 -7.29 1.62 5.00
CA LEU A 135 -6.19 2.43 5.53
C LEU A 135 -6.66 3.87 5.79
N GLU A 136 -5.84 4.65 6.47
CA GLU A 136 -6.12 6.06 6.79
C GLU A 136 -6.32 6.92 5.54
N ASP A 137 -5.64 6.59 4.44
CA ASP A 137 -5.79 7.24 3.14
C ASP A 137 -7.07 6.85 2.37
N GLY A 138 -7.92 6.01 2.98
CA GLY A 138 -9.17 5.52 2.36
C GLY A 138 -8.98 4.28 1.47
N SER A 139 -7.75 3.83 1.23
CA SER A 139 -7.45 2.61 0.46
C SER A 139 -8.16 1.40 1.06
N ARG A 140 -8.81 0.60 0.24
CA ARG A 140 -9.52 -0.63 0.67
C ARG A 140 -8.54 -1.77 0.81
N VAL A 141 -8.65 -2.50 1.91
CA VAL A 141 -7.80 -3.67 2.17
C VAL A 141 -8.67 -4.89 2.48
N ASN A 142 -8.43 -5.96 1.75
CA ASN A 142 -8.93 -7.29 2.06
C ASN A 142 -7.77 -8.13 2.59
N ILE A 143 -7.99 -8.82 3.70
CA ILE A 143 -7.01 -9.73 4.34
C ILE A 143 -7.66 -11.09 4.47
N VAL A 144 -6.93 -12.13 4.08
CA VAL A 144 -7.31 -13.52 4.27
C VAL A 144 -6.13 -14.26 4.90
N LEU A 145 -6.35 -14.86 6.07
CA LEU A 145 -5.34 -15.65 6.78
C LEU A 145 -5.59 -17.16 6.65
N PRO A 146 -4.60 -18.00 6.96
CA PRO A 146 -4.84 -19.42 7.24
C PRO A 146 -5.91 -19.60 8.35
N PRO A 147 -6.77 -20.65 8.28
CA PRO A 147 -6.71 -21.79 7.34
C PRO A 147 -7.40 -21.53 5.99
N VAL A 148 -8.04 -20.38 5.77
CA VAL A 148 -8.73 -20.08 4.50
C VAL A 148 -7.73 -19.86 3.37
N ALA A 149 -6.68 -19.08 3.60
CA ALA A 149 -5.55 -18.92 2.69
C ALA A 149 -4.50 -20.01 2.97
N MET A 150 -4.49 -21.10 2.18
CA MET A 150 -3.64 -22.27 2.45
C MET A 150 -2.15 -22.02 2.22
N ASP A 151 -1.80 -21.13 1.31
CA ASP A 151 -0.42 -20.83 0.93
C ASP A 151 0.19 -19.63 1.70
N GLY A 152 -0.38 -19.32 2.88
CA GLY A 152 0.03 -18.19 3.70
C GLY A 152 -0.94 -17.00 3.62
N PRO A 153 -0.70 -15.93 4.40
CA PRO A 153 -1.55 -14.75 4.39
C PRO A 153 -1.68 -14.10 3.01
N VAL A 154 -2.89 -13.69 2.66
CA VAL A 154 -3.19 -12.93 1.45
C VAL A 154 -3.64 -11.55 1.85
N ILE A 155 -3.06 -10.50 1.23
CA ILE A 155 -3.46 -9.11 1.43
C ILE A 155 -3.66 -8.48 0.06
N THR A 156 -4.83 -7.90 -0.17
CA THR A 156 -5.11 -7.11 -1.36
C THR A 156 -5.39 -5.67 -0.94
N ILE A 157 -4.66 -4.72 -1.50
CA ILE A 157 -4.85 -3.29 -1.21
C ILE A 157 -5.21 -2.60 -2.51
N ARG A 158 -6.41 -2.04 -2.59
CA ARG A 158 -6.84 -1.18 -3.69
C ARG A 158 -6.73 0.26 -3.25
N LYS A 159 -5.78 0.97 -3.83
CA LYS A 159 -5.49 2.36 -3.46
C LYS A 159 -6.65 3.29 -3.78
N PHE A 160 -6.88 4.23 -2.89
CA PHE A 160 -7.83 5.31 -3.13
C PHE A 160 -7.15 6.41 -3.96
N TYR A 161 -7.78 6.81 -5.06
CA TYR A 161 -7.32 7.93 -5.87
C TYR A 161 -7.89 9.23 -5.31
N ASP A 162 -7.03 10.07 -4.77
CA ASP A 162 -7.40 11.38 -4.20
C ASP A 162 -7.84 12.42 -5.26
N LYS A 163 -7.59 12.15 -6.53
CA LYS A 163 -7.98 13.05 -7.61
C LYS A 163 -9.06 12.38 -8.46
N PRO A 164 -10.35 12.69 -8.19
CA PRO A 164 -11.39 12.24 -9.09
C PRO A 164 -11.11 12.78 -10.51
N LEU A 165 -11.27 11.91 -11.50
CA LEU A 165 -11.20 12.35 -12.88
C LEU A 165 -12.36 13.32 -13.14
N THR A 166 -12.06 14.44 -13.78
CA THR A 166 -13.05 15.41 -14.24
C THR A 166 -13.50 15.08 -15.67
N ILE A 167 -14.62 15.66 -16.10
CA ILE A 167 -15.11 15.51 -17.47
C ILE A 167 -14.09 16.03 -18.48
N ASP A 168 -13.43 17.15 -18.19
CA ASP A 168 -12.40 17.74 -19.03
C ASP A 168 -11.23 16.77 -19.23
N ARG A 169 -10.83 16.08 -18.14
CA ARG A 169 -9.78 15.09 -18.20
C ARG A 169 -10.17 13.86 -19.05
N LEU A 170 -11.43 13.44 -19.00
CA LEU A 170 -11.92 12.35 -19.86
C LEU A 170 -11.93 12.78 -21.35
N ILE A 171 -12.22 14.04 -21.65
CA ILE A 171 -12.15 14.59 -23.01
C ILE A 171 -10.70 14.65 -23.49
N GLU A 172 -9.77 15.18 -22.69
CA GLU A 172 -8.34 15.21 -22.98
C GLU A 172 -7.75 13.81 -23.26
N LEU A 173 -8.20 12.80 -22.50
CA LEU A 173 -7.79 11.40 -22.70
C LEU A 173 -8.46 10.73 -23.91
N GLY A 174 -9.39 11.41 -24.58
CA GLY A 174 -10.15 10.85 -25.70
C GLY A 174 -11.15 9.77 -25.31
N SER A 175 -11.47 9.65 -24.00
CA SER A 175 -12.44 8.67 -23.50
C SER A 175 -13.87 9.03 -23.82
N ILE A 176 -14.15 10.33 -24.00
CA ILE A 176 -15.46 10.89 -24.38
C ILE A 176 -15.23 12.13 -25.25
N THR A 177 -16.14 12.38 -26.17
CA THR A 177 -16.12 13.63 -26.96
C THR A 177 -16.77 14.77 -26.18
N GLU A 178 -16.40 16.01 -26.46
CA GLU A 178 -17.01 17.21 -25.87
C GLU A 178 -18.52 17.27 -26.11
N GLU A 179 -18.95 16.90 -27.33
CA GLU A 179 -20.38 16.84 -27.70
C GLU A 179 -21.14 15.82 -26.84
N ALA A 180 -20.57 14.61 -26.67
CA ALA A 180 -21.18 13.58 -25.82
C ALA A 180 -21.21 13.98 -24.34
N ALA A 181 -20.15 14.64 -23.85
CA ALA A 181 -20.09 15.16 -22.49
C ALA A 181 -21.21 16.19 -22.24
N HIS A 182 -21.37 17.13 -23.13
CA HIS A 182 -22.43 18.16 -23.06
C HIS A 182 -23.84 17.56 -23.14
N PHE A 183 -24.01 16.52 -23.94
CA PHE A 183 -25.29 15.81 -24.03
C PHE A 183 -25.62 15.09 -22.73
N LEU A 184 -24.64 14.38 -22.13
CA LEU A 184 -24.83 13.69 -20.86
C LEU A 184 -25.11 14.67 -19.71
N GLU A 185 -24.43 15.82 -19.66
CA GLU A 185 -24.71 16.89 -18.71
C GLU A 185 -26.18 17.32 -18.75
N LYS A 186 -26.73 17.54 -19.96
CA LYS A 186 -28.15 17.91 -20.12
C LYS A 186 -29.09 16.83 -19.62
N LEU A 187 -28.76 15.55 -19.88
CA LEU A 187 -29.56 14.42 -19.42
C LEU A 187 -29.57 14.31 -17.89
N VAL A 188 -28.40 14.48 -17.25
CA VAL A 188 -28.27 14.46 -15.78
C VAL A 188 -29.08 15.58 -15.16
N LYS A 189 -28.89 16.83 -15.62
CA LYS A 189 -29.63 18.00 -15.14
C LYS A 189 -31.14 17.90 -15.36
N SER A 190 -31.55 17.20 -16.40
CA SER A 190 -32.97 16.94 -16.69
C SER A 190 -33.51 15.72 -15.94
N ARG A 191 -32.70 15.07 -15.06
CA ARG A 191 -33.06 13.92 -14.23
C ARG A 191 -33.50 12.66 -15.00
N TYR A 192 -32.90 12.44 -16.16
CA TYR A 192 -33.10 11.18 -16.89
C TYR A 192 -32.43 10.02 -16.19
N ASN A 193 -33.03 8.83 -16.30
CA ASN A 193 -32.38 7.59 -15.85
C ASN A 193 -31.32 7.18 -16.87
N ILE A 194 -30.06 7.09 -16.41
CA ILE A 194 -28.90 6.75 -17.24
C ILE A 194 -28.34 5.40 -16.78
N PHE A 195 -28.18 4.47 -17.72
CA PHE A 195 -27.53 3.19 -17.48
C PHE A 195 -26.12 3.19 -18.09
N ILE A 196 -25.12 2.90 -17.26
CA ILE A 196 -23.72 2.77 -17.69
C ILE A 196 -23.34 1.30 -17.62
N SER A 197 -23.05 0.67 -18.77
CA SER A 197 -22.66 -0.73 -18.86
C SER A 197 -21.29 -0.89 -19.53
N GLY A 198 -20.65 -2.03 -19.30
CA GLY A 198 -19.33 -2.35 -19.86
C GLY A 198 -18.61 -3.41 -19.05
N GLY A 199 -17.50 -3.93 -19.54
CA GLY A 199 -16.64 -4.93 -18.88
C GLY A 199 -15.99 -4.43 -17.59
N THR A 200 -15.34 -5.31 -16.86
CA THR A 200 -14.51 -4.93 -15.69
C THR A 200 -13.37 -4.03 -16.15
N GLY A 201 -13.06 -2.98 -15.39
CA GLY A 201 -11.98 -2.03 -15.72
C GLY A 201 -12.29 -1.04 -16.86
N SER A 202 -13.49 -1.06 -17.45
CA SER A 202 -13.85 -0.18 -18.60
C SER A 202 -14.18 1.28 -18.22
N GLY A 203 -14.01 1.68 -16.97
CA GLY A 203 -14.26 3.05 -16.53
C GLY A 203 -15.71 3.38 -16.17
N LYS A 204 -16.61 2.39 -16.00
CA LYS A 204 -18.03 2.62 -15.63
C LYS A 204 -18.19 3.50 -14.40
N THR A 205 -17.52 3.12 -13.29
CA THR A 205 -17.59 3.86 -12.03
C THR A 205 -16.94 5.23 -12.15
N THR A 206 -15.89 5.35 -12.93
CA THR A 206 -15.22 6.63 -13.24
C THR A 206 -16.20 7.58 -13.94
N LEU A 207 -16.85 7.12 -15.00
CA LEU A 207 -17.84 7.94 -15.71
C LEU A 207 -19.03 8.28 -14.83
N LEU A 208 -19.53 7.33 -14.03
CA LEU A 208 -20.61 7.58 -13.07
C LEU A 208 -20.24 8.69 -12.08
N ASN A 209 -19.04 8.61 -11.50
CA ASN A 209 -18.56 9.62 -10.55
C ASN A 209 -18.45 11.00 -11.21
N VAL A 210 -17.88 11.07 -12.42
CA VAL A 210 -17.75 12.33 -13.17
C VAL A 210 -19.13 12.93 -13.47
N LEU A 211 -20.12 12.11 -13.84
CA LEU A 211 -21.48 12.58 -14.11
C LEU A 211 -22.24 12.98 -12.84
N SER A 212 -21.83 12.50 -11.66
CA SER A 212 -22.44 12.88 -10.39
C SER A 212 -22.08 14.30 -9.93
N ASP A 213 -21.10 14.93 -10.57
CA ASP A 213 -20.69 16.31 -10.28
C ASP A 213 -21.61 17.36 -10.94
N TYR A 214 -22.56 16.95 -11.80
CA TYR A 214 -23.55 17.82 -12.46
C TYR A 214 -24.86 17.91 -11.68
#